data_01e717986a5c70a44c5aeb2b8f012cf5
#
_entry.id   01e717986a5c70a44c5aeb2b8f012cf5
#
_cell.length_a   1.000
_cell.length_b   1.000
_cell.length_c   1.000
_cell.angle_alpha   90.00
_cell.angle_beta   90.00
_cell.angle_gamma   90.00
#
_symmetry.space_group_name_H-M   'P 1'
#
loop_
_entity.id
_entity.type
_entity.pdbx_description
1 polymer ?
#
loop_
_entity_poly.entity_id
_entity_poly.type
_entity_poly.pdbx_seq_one_letter_code
_entity_poly.pdbx_strand_id
1 'polypeptide(L)'
;MISANRALLPIVGCLGLIACAETPSGPIMAGPLQPPSAVYPAPTTFDPAQFAWSTRPGAGSLQGGLDFRRSGVRYSCAGGDVLLTPETPWSRRRMVILYGSATSAAVPVSIVRARTPTAGAGDYARYVRRTTCDSADRFSFQDLPDGTWFVITIGKPVGGDGEPLAITRRVETRPGVRNVPLS
;
A
#
# COMPACT_ATOMS: atom_id res chain seq x y z
N MET A 1 -33.76 -20.82 -50.24
CA MET A 1 -33.01 -20.46 -51.45
C MET A 1 -31.57 -20.32 -50.98
N ILE A 2 -30.81 -21.42 -50.98
CA ILE A 2 -29.94 -21.97 -52.00
C ILE A 2 -28.97 -20.87 -52.51
N SER A 3 -27.68 -20.93 -52.11
CA SER A 3 -26.66 -21.48 -52.94
C SER A 3 -25.32 -21.60 -52.23
N ALA A 4 -24.81 -22.82 -52.26
CA ALA A 4 -23.45 -23.18 -51.92
C ALA A 4 -22.53 -22.83 -53.09
N ASN A 5 -21.29 -22.42 -52.81
CA ASN A 5 -20.23 -22.55 -53.80
C ASN A 5 -18.94 -23.08 -53.17
N ARG A 6 -18.66 -24.34 -53.48
CA ARG A 6 -17.40 -25.05 -53.29
C ARG A 6 -16.44 -24.67 -54.41
N ALA A 7 -15.23 -24.34 -54.10
CA ALA A 7 -14.13 -24.39 -55.06
C ALA A 7 -12.96 -25.18 -54.45
N LEU A 8 -12.56 -26.25 -55.15
CA LEU A 8 -11.47 -27.16 -54.85
C LEU A 8 -10.12 -26.60 -55.35
N LEU A 9 -9.12 -26.85 -54.56
CA LEU A 9 -7.66 -27.13 -54.68
C LEU A 9 -6.94 -26.88 -56.05
N PRO A 10 -5.60 -26.62 -56.01
CA PRO A 10 -4.67 -27.77 -55.93
C PRO A 10 -3.47 -27.64 -54.95
N ILE A 11 -3.02 -28.81 -54.50
CA ILE A 11 -1.80 -29.09 -53.74
C ILE A 11 -0.62 -28.98 -54.71
N VAL A 12 0.37 -28.14 -54.36
CA VAL A 12 1.73 -28.21 -54.94
C VAL A 12 2.69 -28.49 -53.81
N GLY A 13 3.27 -29.69 -53.85
CA GLY A 13 4.34 -30.09 -52.96
C GLY A 13 5.67 -29.42 -53.35
N CYS A 14 6.33 -28.85 -52.36
CA CYS A 14 7.75 -28.53 -52.44
C CYS A 14 8.48 -29.28 -51.32
N LEU A 15 9.23 -30.32 -51.70
CA LEU A 15 10.31 -30.85 -50.86
C LEU A 15 11.40 -29.80 -50.74
N GLY A 16 11.56 -29.18 -49.59
CA GLY A 16 12.66 -28.29 -49.25
C GLY A 16 13.55 -28.92 -48.22
N LEU A 17 14.79 -29.16 -48.57
CA LEU A 17 15.88 -29.67 -47.76
C LEU A 17 16.01 -28.99 -46.44
N ILE A 18 16.00 -29.75 -45.33
CA ILE A 18 16.32 -29.28 -43.99
C ILE A 18 17.83 -29.08 -43.91
N ALA A 19 18.30 -27.86 -44.02
CA ALA A 19 19.65 -27.49 -43.66
C ALA A 19 19.65 -27.21 -42.14
N CYS A 20 20.24 -28.10 -41.34
CA CYS A 20 20.58 -27.82 -39.95
C CYS A 20 21.64 -26.73 -39.92
N ALA A 21 21.23 -25.51 -39.60
CA ALA A 21 22.16 -24.46 -39.22
C ALA A 21 22.51 -24.65 -37.75
N GLU A 22 23.70 -25.17 -37.49
CA GLU A 22 24.32 -25.15 -36.15
C GLU A 22 24.56 -23.69 -35.78
N THR A 23 23.78 -23.17 -34.82
CA THR A 23 24.05 -21.89 -34.17
C THR A 23 25.29 -22.06 -33.30
N PRO A 24 26.36 -21.27 -33.49
CA PRO A 24 27.51 -21.31 -32.59
C PRO A 24 27.04 -20.80 -31.22
N SER A 25 27.08 -21.69 -30.21
CA SER A 25 26.96 -21.32 -28.79
C SER A 25 28.16 -20.46 -28.42
N GLY A 26 28.01 -19.14 -28.54
CA GLY A 26 28.97 -18.20 -27.97
C GLY A 26 28.98 -18.37 -26.44
N PRO A 27 30.14 -18.14 -25.78
CA PRO A 27 30.23 -18.22 -24.34
C PRO A 27 29.27 -17.20 -23.74
N ILE A 28 28.31 -17.72 -22.90
CA ILE A 28 27.47 -16.87 -22.07
C ILE A 28 28.40 -16.13 -21.13
N MET A 29 28.69 -14.89 -21.43
CA MET A 29 29.32 -13.99 -20.48
C MET A 29 28.37 -13.88 -19.29
N ALA A 30 28.66 -14.60 -18.21
CA ALA A 30 28.03 -14.38 -16.93
C ALA A 30 28.29 -12.93 -16.56
N GLY A 31 27.25 -12.08 -16.63
CA GLY A 31 27.31 -10.72 -16.11
C GLY A 31 27.76 -10.77 -14.65
N PRO A 32 28.40 -9.71 -14.14
CA PRO A 32 28.85 -9.66 -12.76
C PRO A 32 27.67 -10.06 -11.87
N LEU A 33 27.87 -11.11 -11.05
CA LEU A 33 26.91 -11.56 -10.05
C LEU A 33 26.59 -10.36 -9.18
N GLN A 34 25.39 -9.81 -9.35
CA GLN A 34 24.90 -8.78 -8.46
C GLN A 34 24.92 -9.37 -7.04
N PRO A 35 25.66 -8.77 -6.10
CA PRO A 35 25.67 -9.28 -4.73
C PRO A 35 24.20 -9.35 -4.25
N PRO A 36 23.81 -10.40 -3.53
CA PRO A 36 22.46 -10.50 -3.01
C PRO A 36 22.18 -9.22 -2.23
N SER A 37 21.06 -8.56 -2.55
CA SER A 37 20.62 -7.35 -1.85
C SER A 37 20.61 -7.68 -0.37
N ALA A 38 21.54 -7.11 0.37
CA ALA A 38 21.65 -7.32 1.81
C ALA A 38 20.32 -6.86 2.42
N VAL A 39 19.54 -7.81 2.95
CA VAL A 39 18.32 -7.51 3.69
C VAL A 39 18.78 -6.95 5.03
N TYR A 40 19.05 -5.65 5.05
CA TYR A 40 19.34 -4.96 6.30
C TYR A 40 18.09 -5.03 7.17
N PRO A 41 18.18 -5.51 8.42
CA PRO A 41 17.06 -5.48 9.33
C PRO A 41 16.57 -4.03 9.47
N ALA A 42 15.25 -3.83 9.39
CA ALA A 42 14.67 -2.49 9.51
C ALA A 42 15.12 -1.83 10.83
N PRO A 43 15.52 -0.54 10.80
CA PRO A 43 16.09 0.13 11.97
C PRO A 43 15.12 0.08 13.15
N THR A 44 15.67 -0.18 14.32
CA THR A 44 14.93 -0.17 15.60
C THR A 44 14.89 1.22 16.23
N THR A 45 15.86 2.06 15.87
CA THR A 45 16.00 3.42 16.40
C THR A 45 15.31 4.43 15.51
N PHE A 46 14.58 5.35 16.10
CA PHE A 46 13.98 6.49 15.44
C PHE A 46 15.05 7.47 14.97
N ASP A 47 15.01 7.84 13.69
CA ASP A 47 15.90 8.84 13.08
C ASP A 47 15.07 9.96 12.44
N PRO A 48 15.08 11.17 13.01
CA PRO A 48 14.34 12.32 12.53
C PRO A 48 14.64 12.69 11.06
N ALA A 49 15.88 12.46 10.60
CA ALA A 49 16.30 12.82 9.25
C ALA A 49 15.50 12.05 8.19
N GLN A 50 15.11 10.81 8.47
CA GLN A 50 14.29 9.99 7.57
C GLN A 50 12.87 10.53 7.39
N PHE A 51 12.39 11.39 8.30
CA PHE A 51 11.06 11.97 8.28
C PHE A 51 11.03 13.39 7.71
N ALA A 52 12.18 14.04 7.52
CA ALA A 52 12.28 15.44 7.12
C ALA A 52 11.55 15.78 5.81
N TRP A 53 11.42 14.81 4.89
CA TRP A 53 10.69 14.98 3.64
C TRP A 53 9.21 15.28 3.87
N SER A 54 8.59 14.69 4.90
CA SER A 54 7.15 14.74 5.17
C SER A 54 6.66 16.10 5.69
N THR A 55 7.57 16.93 6.18
CA THR A 55 7.25 18.27 6.69
C THR A 55 7.28 19.35 5.61
N ARG A 56 7.76 19.02 4.40
CA ARG A 56 7.79 19.97 3.28
C ARG A 56 6.37 20.19 2.77
N PRO A 57 6.05 21.39 2.27
CA PRO A 57 4.82 21.60 1.52
C PRO A 57 4.87 20.82 0.21
N GLY A 58 3.72 20.37 -0.27
CA GLY A 58 3.59 19.67 -1.55
C GLY A 58 2.29 20.04 -2.26
N ALA A 59 2.15 19.59 -3.50
CA ALA A 59 0.96 19.81 -4.32
C ALA A 59 -0.01 18.61 -4.28
N GLY A 60 0.26 17.63 -3.44
CA GLY A 60 -0.59 16.44 -3.28
C GLY A 60 -1.73 16.69 -2.29
N SER A 61 -2.85 16.04 -2.52
CA SER A 61 -3.95 15.92 -1.55
C SER A 61 -4.47 14.50 -1.49
N LEU A 62 -4.98 14.13 -0.32
CA LEU A 62 -5.55 12.83 -0.08
C LEU A 62 -6.98 13.02 0.42
N GLN A 63 -7.93 12.40 -0.27
CA GLN A 63 -9.31 12.31 0.14
C GLN A 63 -9.64 10.86 0.40
N GLY A 64 -10.34 10.56 1.48
CA GLY A 64 -10.67 9.20 1.82
C GLY A 64 -11.97 9.07 2.59
N GLY A 65 -12.38 7.83 2.79
CA GLY A 65 -13.53 7.50 3.59
C GLY A 65 -13.43 6.09 4.13
N LEU A 66 -14.10 5.85 5.26
CA LEU A 66 -14.21 4.53 5.86
C LEU A 66 -15.45 3.82 5.34
N ASP A 67 -15.24 2.76 4.54
CA ASP A 67 -16.30 1.81 4.13
C ASP A 67 -15.86 0.40 4.55
N PHE A 68 -15.91 0.15 5.83
CA PHE A 68 -15.44 -1.10 6.42
C PHE A 68 -16.56 -1.86 7.11
N ARG A 69 -16.61 -3.18 6.84
CA ARG A 69 -17.51 -4.11 7.51
C ARG A 69 -16.75 -5.35 7.99
N ARG A 70 -17.13 -5.85 9.16
CA ARG A 70 -16.62 -7.11 9.67
C ARG A 70 -17.80 -7.91 10.25
N SER A 71 -17.96 -9.15 9.80
CA SER A 71 -19.07 -10.03 10.26
C SER A 71 -20.44 -9.36 10.17
N GLY A 72 -20.71 -8.62 9.09
CA GLY A 72 -21.98 -7.90 8.87
C GLY A 72 -22.09 -6.55 9.59
N VAL A 73 -21.25 -6.25 10.58
CA VAL A 73 -21.27 -4.99 11.31
C VAL A 73 -20.50 -3.93 10.52
N ARG A 74 -21.15 -2.76 10.31
CA ARG A 74 -20.51 -1.57 9.73
C ARG A 74 -19.69 -0.85 10.81
N TYR A 75 -18.57 -0.28 10.41
CA TYR A 75 -17.74 0.56 11.26
C TYR A 75 -17.75 2.01 10.77
N SER A 76 -17.70 2.96 11.70
CA SER A 76 -17.69 4.39 11.43
C SER A 76 -16.52 5.06 12.15
N CYS A 77 -15.89 6.03 11.49
CA CYS A 77 -14.88 6.89 12.08
C CYS A 77 -15.42 8.30 12.42
N ALA A 78 -16.72 8.55 12.23
CA ALA A 78 -17.33 9.86 12.40
C ALA A 78 -16.94 10.52 13.74
N GLY A 79 -16.44 11.78 13.66
CA GLY A 79 -15.92 12.53 14.80
C GLY A 79 -14.60 12.01 15.38
N GLY A 80 -14.02 10.97 14.79
CA GLY A 80 -12.74 10.39 15.22
C GLY A 80 -11.55 10.94 14.45
N ASP A 81 -10.37 10.81 15.04
CA ASP A 81 -9.12 11.22 14.42
C ASP A 81 -8.72 10.31 13.26
N VAL A 82 -8.18 10.91 12.22
CA VAL A 82 -7.43 10.23 11.16
C VAL A 82 -6.00 10.72 11.19
N LEU A 83 -5.08 9.79 11.31
CA LEU A 83 -3.65 10.04 11.35
C LEU A 83 -3.03 9.70 9.99
N LEU A 84 -2.12 10.57 9.54
CA LEU A 84 -1.32 10.34 8.36
C LEU A 84 0.15 10.31 8.78
N THR A 85 0.74 9.13 8.73
CA THR A 85 2.09 8.82 9.21
C THR A 85 3.03 8.62 8.03
N PRO A 86 4.19 9.33 7.95
CA PRO A 86 5.15 9.13 6.88
C PRO A 86 5.74 7.71 6.91
N GLU A 87 5.88 7.08 5.73
CA GLU A 87 6.60 5.82 5.64
C GLU A 87 8.11 6.04 5.66
N THR A 88 8.77 5.37 6.58
CA THR A 88 10.22 5.21 6.66
C THR A 88 10.48 3.75 7.02
N PRO A 89 11.72 3.25 6.93
CA PRO A 89 12.03 1.90 7.41
C PRO A 89 11.61 1.67 8.86
N TRP A 90 11.77 2.69 9.72
CA TRP A 90 11.37 2.62 11.11
C TRP A 90 9.84 2.56 11.29
N SER A 91 9.08 3.48 10.67
CA SER A 91 7.61 3.48 10.79
C SER A 91 6.99 2.25 10.15
N ARG A 92 7.53 1.76 9.02
CA ARG A 92 7.10 0.52 8.38
C ARG A 92 7.24 -0.67 9.32
N ARG A 93 8.40 -0.81 10.01
CA ARG A 93 8.59 -1.84 11.03
C ARG A 93 7.57 -1.70 12.16
N ARG A 94 7.32 -0.46 12.62
CA ARG A 94 6.34 -0.18 13.66
C ARG A 94 4.92 -0.60 13.24
N MET A 95 4.52 -0.36 11.98
CA MET A 95 3.23 -0.83 11.44
C MET A 95 3.11 -2.35 11.52
N VAL A 96 4.16 -3.09 11.16
CA VAL A 96 4.16 -4.56 11.27
C VAL A 96 4.01 -5.01 12.73
N ILE A 97 4.73 -4.38 13.66
CA ILE A 97 4.66 -4.73 15.08
C ILE A 97 3.26 -4.47 15.65
N LEU A 98 2.71 -3.28 15.41
CA LEU A 98 1.44 -2.86 16.00
C LEU A 98 0.23 -3.51 15.33
N TYR A 99 0.23 -3.58 13.99
CA TYR A 99 -0.95 -3.95 13.21
C TYR A 99 -0.80 -5.28 12.46
N GLY A 100 0.39 -5.90 12.50
CA GLY A 100 0.67 -7.16 11.80
C GLY A 100 0.91 -6.99 10.30
N SER A 101 0.83 -5.78 9.75
CA SER A 101 0.97 -5.50 8.32
C SER A 101 1.52 -4.10 8.08
N ALA A 102 2.29 -3.94 7.00
CA ALA A 102 2.76 -2.66 6.49
C ALA A 102 2.00 -2.21 5.22
N THR A 103 0.88 -2.84 4.89
CA THR A 103 0.07 -2.46 3.72
C THR A 103 -1.34 -2.05 4.13
N SER A 104 -2.09 -2.95 4.75
CA SER A 104 -3.42 -2.70 5.30
C SER A 104 -3.69 -3.64 6.46
N ALA A 105 -4.46 -3.18 7.43
CA ALA A 105 -4.89 -3.99 8.56
C ALA A 105 -6.17 -3.40 9.20
N ALA A 106 -6.91 -4.27 9.89
CA ALA A 106 -7.99 -3.90 10.80
C ALA A 106 -7.84 -4.74 12.07
N VAL A 107 -7.32 -4.13 13.12
CA VAL A 107 -6.90 -4.83 14.36
C VAL A 107 -7.65 -4.25 15.55
N PRO A 108 -8.12 -5.06 16.49
CA PRO A 108 -8.69 -4.60 17.75
C PRO A 108 -7.79 -3.55 18.45
N VAL A 109 -8.41 -2.46 18.91
CA VAL A 109 -7.66 -1.39 19.58
C VAL A 109 -6.97 -1.90 20.85
N SER A 110 -7.57 -2.85 21.56
CA SER A 110 -6.97 -3.52 22.72
C SER A 110 -5.63 -4.19 22.36
N ILE A 111 -5.58 -4.89 21.23
CA ILE A 111 -4.37 -5.55 20.72
C ILE A 111 -3.28 -4.54 20.36
N VAL A 112 -3.66 -3.45 19.66
CA VAL A 112 -2.70 -2.38 19.32
C VAL A 112 -2.11 -1.76 20.58
N ARG A 113 -2.94 -1.48 21.60
CA ARG A 113 -2.48 -0.97 22.91
C ARG A 113 -1.49 -1.93 23.58
N ALA A 114 -1.83 -3.22 23.63
CA ALA A 114 -0.95 -4.24 24.22
C ALA A 114 0.41 -4.36 23.52
N ARG A 115 0.46 -4.08 22.20
CA ARG A 115 1.68 -4.10 21.39
C ARG A 115 2.45 -2.78 21.40
N THR A 116 1.85 -1.70 21.93
CA THR A 116 2.49 -0.39 21.94
C THR A 116 3.53 -0.34 23.05
N PRO A 117 4.83 -0.13 22.73
CA PRO A 117 5.87 -0.02 23.75
C PRO A 117 5.62 1.16 24.67
N THR A 118 5.85 0.98 25.97
CA THR A 118 5.78 2.03 27.00
C THR A 118 6.90 3.05 26.88
N ALA A 119 8.06 2.65 26.35
CA ALA A 119 9.17 3.56 26.08
C ALA A 119 8.90 4.38 24.82
N GLY A 120 9.02 5.70 24.92
CA GLY A 120 8.61 6.64 23.91
C GLY A 120 9.24 6.41 22.53
N ALA A 121 8.45 6.65 21.51
CA ALA A 121 8.89 6.65 20.12
C ALA A 121 9.68 7.94 19.77
N GLY A 122 10.26 8.63 20.75
CA GLY A 122 10.90 9.92 20.54
C GLY A 122 9.89 10.96 20.02
N ASP A 123 10.39 11.95 19.31
CA ASP A 123 9.63 13.10 18.79
C ASP A 123 8.84 12.77 17.50
N TYR A 124 8.52 11.48 17.31
CA TYR A 124 7.83 10.98 16.12
C TYR A 124 6.47 11.66 15.88
N ALA A 125 5.75 12.01 16.96
CA ALA A 125 4.41 12.59 16.87
C ALA A 125 4.37 13.90 16.04
N ARG A 126 5.46 14.65 15.99
CA ARG A 126 5.57 15.91 15.21
C ARG A 126 5.51 15.71 13.70
N TYR A 127 5.78 14.50 13.21
CA TYR A 127 5.71 14.15 11.79
C TYR A 127 4.35 13.57 11.39
N VAL A 128 3.47 13.30 12.35
CA VAL A 128 2.14 12.76 12.09
C VAL A 128 1.18 13.91 11.82
N ARG A 129 0.58 13.92 10.64
CA ARG A 129 -0.51 14.85 10.33
C ARG A 129 -1.83 14.30 10.84
N ARG A 130 -2.74 15.18 11.23
CA ARG A 130 -4.05 14.81 11.80
C ARG A 130 -5.16 15.54 11.10
N THR A 131 -6.28 14.86 10.94
CA THR A 131 -7.57 15.42 10.56
C THR A 131 -8.68 14.65 11.27
N THR A 132 -9.92 15.04 11.09
CA THR A 132 -11.09 14.37 11.70
C THR A 132 -11.97 13.81 10.60
N CYS A 133 -12.54 12.62 10.82
CA CYS A 133 -13.62 12.09 9.99
C CYS A 133 -14.89 12.95 10.14
N ASP A 134 -15.52 13.31 9.03
CA ASP A 134 -16.84 13.94 9.06
C ASP A 134 -17.96 12.94 9.40
N SER A 135 -19.20 13.44 9.49
CA SER A 135 -20.37 12.59 9.81
C SER A 135 -20.70 11.55 8.73
N ALA A 136 -20.12 11.68 7.54
CA ALA A 136 -20.24 10.72 6.43
C ALA A 136 -19.00 9.81 6.32
N ASP A 137 -18.20 9.70 7.39
CA ASP A 137 -17.00 8.90 7.46
C ASP A 137 -15.90 9.32 6.46
N ARG A 138 -15.87 10.59 6.01
CA ARG A 138 -14.89 11.10 5.05
C ARG A 138 -13.84 11.96 5.74
N PHE A 139 -12.67 12.01 5.15
CA PHE A 139 -11.54 12.82 5.63
C PHE A 139 -10.69 13.33 4.46
N SER A 140 -9.91 14.38 4.72
CA SER A 140 -8.97 14.90 3.73
C SER A 140 -7.70 15.44 4.38
N PHE A 141 -6.62 15.39 3.60
CA PHE A 141 -5.34 16.04 3.88
C PHE A 141 -4.91 16.84 2.66
N GLN A 142 -4.34 18.00 2.89
CA GLN A 142 -3.88 18.93 1.84
C GLN A 142 -2.37 19.18 1.97
N ASP A 143 -1.78 19.79 0.96
CA ASP A 143 -0.38 20.26 0.95
C ASP A 143 0.61 19.11 1.27
N LEU A 144 0.34 17.92 0.72
CA LEU A 144 1.16 16.74 0.93
C LEU A 144 2.31 16.73 -0.05
N PRO A 145 3.56 16.55 0.43
CA PRO A 145 4.68 16.23 -0.45
C PRO A 145 4.50 14.84 -1.05
N ASP A 146 5.18 14.61 -2.17
CA ASP A 146 5.26 13.28 -2.78
C ASP A 146 5.92 12.31 -1.81
N GLY A 147 5.35 11.13 -1.71
CA GLY A 147 5.88 10.10 -0.82
C GLY A 147 4.86 9.08 -0.42
N THR A 148 5.27 8.21 0.47
CA THR A 148 4.42 7.12 0.97
C THR A 148 4.04 7.36 2.42
N TRP A 149 2.79 7.06 2.73
CA TRP A 149 2.19 7.31 4.04
C TRP A 149 1.37 6.11 4.50
N PHE A 150 1.12 6.08 5.81
CA PHE A 150 0.11 5.22 6.40
C PHE A 150 -1.05 6.08 6.91
N VAL A 151 -2.25 5.83 6.39
CA VAL A 151 -3.50 6.36 6.96
C VAL A 151 -3.93 5.43 8.08
N ILE A 152 -4.27 5.99 9.23
CA ILE A 152 -4.70 5.23 10.42
C ILE A 152 -5.92 5.92 11.02
N THR A 153 -6.99 5.18 11.24
CA THR A 153 -8.16 5.66 11.98
C THR A 153 -8.73 4.58 12.89
N ILE A 154 -9.56 4.98 13.83
CA ILE A 154 -10.31 4.05 14.67
C ILE A 154 -11.74 3.99 14.18
N GLY A 155 -12.15 2.85 13.62
CA GLY A 155 -13.52 2.54 13.32
C GLY A 155 -14.23 2.01 14.57
N LYS A 156 -15.39 2.58 14.87
CA LYS A 156 -16.30 2.10 15.94
C LYS A 156 -17.46 1.34 15.30
N PRO A 157 -17.93 0.22 15.88
CA PRO A 157 -19.08 -0.50 15.37
C PRO A 157 -20.34 0.37 15.44
N VAL A 158 -21.15 0.30 14.38
CA VAL A 158 -22.43 1.03 14.32
C VAL A 158 -23.57 0.06 14.68
N GLY A 159 -24.26 0.34 15.78
CA GLY A 159 -25.44 -0.43 16.20
C GLY A 159 -25.13 -1.83 16.75
N GLY A 160 -23.99 -2.03 17.39
CA GLY A 160 -23.61 -3.32 17.96
C GLY A 160 -22.54 -3.24 19.04
N ASP A 161 -22.32 -4.34 19.76
CA ASP A 161 -21.39 -4.49 20.87
C ASP A 161 -19.97 -4.91 20.40
N GLY A 162 -19.55 -4.50 19.21
CA GLY A 162 -18.24 -4.84 18.67
C GLY A 162 -17.12 -4.00 19.27
N GLU A 163 -15.91 -4.56 19.30
CA GLU A 163 -14.71 -3.82 19.71
C GLU A 163 -14.30 -2.82 18.63
N PRO A 164 -13.86 -1.58 18.99
CA PRO A 164 -13.26 -0.64 18.06
C PRO A 164 -12.02 -1.22 17.39
N LEU A 165 -11.88 -0.96 16.09
CA LEU A 165 -10.76 -1.44 15.28
C LEU A 165 -9.87 -0.28 14.85
N ALA A 166 -8.57 -0.43 15.00
CA ALA A 166 -7.60 0.41 14.33
C ALA A 166 -7.46 -0.08 12.89
N ILE A 167 -7.87 0.76 11.95
CA ILE A 167 -7.88 0.46 10.52
C ILE A 167 -6.77 1.26 9.87
N THR A 168 -5.92 0.57 9.11
CA THR A 168 -4.72 1.17 8.51
C THR A 168 -4.64 0.85 7.02
N ARG A 169 -4.08 1.81 6.25
CA ARG A 169 -3.77 1.62 4.83
C ARG A 169 -2.54 2.40 4.41
N ARG A 170 -1.65 1.72 3.66
CA ARG A 170 -0.52 2.35 2.98
C ARG A 170 -1.01 3.05 1.71
N VAL A 171 -0.57 4.29 1.50
CA VAL A 171 -0.95 5.13 0.37
C VAL A 171 0.25 5.87 -0.18
N GLU A 172 0.22 6.20 -1.47
CA GLU A 172 1.22 7.07 -2.10
C GLU A 172 0.58 8.38 -2.48
N THR A 173 1.27 9.49 -2.21
CA THR A 173 0.90 10.83 -2.66
C THR A 173 1.78 11.28 -3.79
N ARG A 174 1.17 11.99 -4.74
CA ARG A 174 1.78 12.68 -5.88
C ARG A 174 1.00 13.96 -6.10
N PRO A 175 1.46 14.91 -6.95
CA PRO A 175 0.69 16.09 -7.27
C PRO A 175 -0.74 15.73 -7.72
N GLY A 176 -1.73 16.46 -7.20
CA GLY A 176 -3.15 16.21 -7.43
C GLY A 176 -3.86 15.46 -6.31
N VAL A 177 -5.10 15.03 -6.57
CA VAL A 177 -5.97 14.38 -5.60
C VAL A 177 -5.84 12.87 -5.66
N ARG A 178 -5.55 12.24 -4.54
CA ARG A 178 -5.57 10.78 -4.38
C ARG A 178 -6.79 10.34 -3.57
N ASN A 179 -7.64 9.51 -4.13
CA ASN A 179 -8.77 8.90 -3.42
C ASN A 179 -8.35 7.59 -2.75
N VAL A 180 -8.69 7.44 -1.46
CA VAL A 180 -8.29 6.29 -0.63
C VAL A 180 -9.48 5.76 0.17
N PRO A 181 -10.16 4.72 -0.32
CA PRO A 181 -11.13 4.00 0.50
C PRO A 181 -10.39 3.17 1.55
N LEU A 182 -10.85 3.23 2.80
CA LEU A 182 -10.48 2.31 3.88
C LEU A 182 -11.55 1.22 3.96
N SER A 183 -11.27 0.07 3.36
CA SER A 183 -12.21 -1.07 3.24
C SER A 183 -11.54 -2.37 3.69
#